data_7e5a17d41da627bb2acd0f44afbbe90b
#
_entry.id   7e5a17d41da627bb2acd0f44afbbe90b
#
_cell.length_a   1.000
_cell.length_b   1.000
_cell.length_c   1.000
_cell.angle_alpha   90.00
_cell.angle_beta   90.00
_cell.angle_gamma   90.00
#
_symmetry.space_group_name_H-M   'P 1'
#
loop_
_entity.id
_entity.type
_entity.pdbx_description
1 polymer ?
#
loop_
_entity_poly.entity_id
_entity_poly.type
_entity_poly.pdbx_seq_one_letter_code
_entity_poly.pdbx_strand_id
1 'polypeptide(L)'
;AGLLAIPGQAAARRLRPSDRVNVAVIGAGGMGAQNMAKLTSQNIVALADVDFDHVAKSFVDNKGVARPEMQPLKAAYDRADRFADYRRMFDARKDIDAVVIATPDHHHAIAAKQAMERGLHVYVQKPLTYTVREGRALLEVARRNPKLVTQMGNQGHSGDDGRRVVEWIRGGVIGRVREVHVWTNRPLWPQGEVRPAAVTPPSSLDWNLWLGPAPVDWGYHP
;
A
#
# COMPACT_ATOMS: atom_id res chain seq x y z
N ALA A 1 -2.32 -32.43 33.72
CA ALA A 1 -1.61 -31.43 32.91
C ALA A 1 -1.23 -32.08 31.60
N GLY A 2 -2.04 -31.88 30.56
CA GLY A 2 -1.76 -32.37 29.22
C GLY A 2 -1.09 -31.26 28.41
N LEU A 3 0.14 -31.48 27.97
CA LEU A 3 0.82 -30.65 26.97
C LEU A 3 0.10 -30.85 25.62
N LEU A 4 -0.60 -29.82 25.15
CA LEU A 4 -1.03 -29.75 23.77
C LEU A 4 0.21 -29.51 22.89
N ALA A 5 0.65 -30.57 22.21
CA ALA A 5 1.64 -30.41 21.15
C ALA A 5 1.01 -29.62 20.00
N ILE A 6 1.51 -28.42 19.76
CA ILE A 6 1.20 -27.63 18.56
C ILE A 6 1.80 -28.40 17.38
N PRO A 7 1.01 -28.84 16.39
CA PRO A 7 1.58 -29.48 15.20
C PRO A 7 2.55 -28.52 14.53
N GLY A 8 3.71 -29.04 14.19
CA GLY A 8 4.80 -28.29 13.57
C GLY A 8 4.35 -27.52 12.33
N GLN A 9 5.11 -26.48 12.02
CA GLN A 9 4.96 -25.58 10.88
C GLN A 9 4.50 -26.36 9.64
N ALA A 10 3.27 -26.10 9.21
CA ALA A 10 2.79 -26.61 7.94
C ALA A 10 3.77 -26.10 6.87
N ALA A 11 4.45 -27.00 6.21
CA ALA A 11 5.34 -26.67 5.10
C ALA A 11 4.53 -25.78 4.13
N ALA A 12 5.04 -24.58 3.87
CA ALA A 12 4.35 -23.61 3.02
C ALA A 12 4.04 -24.30 1.69
N ARG A 13 2.75 -24.58 1.44
CA ARG A 13 2.30 -25.24 0.22
C ARG A 13 2.74 -24.36 -0.95
N ARG A 14 3.57 -24.88 -1.84
CA ARG A 14 3.91 -24.19 -3.09
C ARG A 14 2.61 -23.98 -3.87
N LEU A 15 2.20 -22.72 -4.01
CA LEU A 15 1.04 -22.37 -4.83
C LEU A 15 1.30 -22.80 -6.28
N ARG A 16 0.31 -23.47 -6.90
CA ARG A 16 0.36 -23.71 -8.34
C ARG A 16 0.20 -22.36 -9.08
N PRO A 17 0.67 -22.22 -10.31
CA PRO A 17 0.45 -20.98 -11.10
C PRO A 17 -1.02 -20.56 -11.16
N SER A 18 -1.95 -21.53 -11.20
CA SER A 18 -3.40 -21.33 -11.18
C SER A 18 -3.97 -20.87 -9.83
N ASP A 19 -3.19 -21.03 -8.75
CA ASP A 19 -3.60 -20.65 -7.39
C ASP A 19 -3.09 -19.25 -7.01
N ARG A 20 -2.39 -18.57 -7.93
CA ARG A 20 -1.83 -17.23 -7.70
C ARG A 20 -2.84 -16.16 -8.10
N VAL A 21 -2.86 -15.11 -7.30
CA VAL A 21 -3.66 -13.91 -7.55
C VAL A 21 -2.90 -12.99 -8.51
N ASN A 22 -3.57 -12.48 -9.53
CA ASN A 22 -3.05 -11.44 -10.41
C ASN A 22 -3.21 -10.07 -9.72
N VAL A 23 -2.10 -9.52 -9.27
CA VAL A 23 -2.07 -8.28 -8.50
C VAL A 23 -1.57 -7.13 -9.36
N ALA A 24 -2.29 -6.02 -9.35
CA ALA A 24 -1.79 -4.73 -9.81
C ALA A 24 -1.39 -3.85 -8.61
N VAL A 25 -0.42 -2.95 -8.82
CA VAL A 25 0.02 -2.01 -7.79
C VAL A 25 -0.07 -0.58 -8.33
N ILE A 26 -0.74 0.30 -7.57
CA ILE A 26 -0.85 1.72 -7.85
C ILE A 26 -0.02 2.48 -6.80
N GLY A 27 1.00 3.22 -7.26
CA GLY A 27 2.05 3.77 -6.41
C GLY A 27 3.09 2.69 -6.11
N ALA A 28 3.99 2.43 -7.07
CA ALA A 28 4.93 1.31 -7.03
C ALA A 28 6.25 1.65 -6.30
N GLY A 29 6.52 2.94 -6.04
CA GLY A 29 7.67 3.40 -5.25
C GLY A 29 7.45 3.32 -3.74
N GLY A 30 8.47 3.64 -2.94
CA GLY A 30 8.37 3.77 -1.48
C GLY A 30 7.63 2.62 -0.79
N MET A 31 6.48 2.91 -0.20
CA MET A 31 5.63 1.90 0.46
C MET A 31 5.08 0.86 -0.51
N GLY A 32 4.81 1.22 -1.76
CA GLY A 32 4.40 0.28 -2.79
C GLY A 32 5.46 -0.79 -3.05
N ALA A 33 6.72 -0.40 -3.15
CA ALA A 33 7.84 -1.34 -3.28
C ALA A 33 7.93 -2.31 -2.09
N GLN A 34 7.74 -1.80 -0.86
CA GLN A 34 7.72 -2.64 0.34
C GLN A 34 6.54 -3.64 0.33
N ASN A 35 5.37 -3.21 -0.13
CA ASN A 35 4.20 -4.08 -0.26
C ASN A 35 4.43 -5.13 -1.35
N MET A 36 4.94 -4.74 -2.52
CA MET A 36 5.28 -5.67 -3.61
C MET A 36 6.29 -6.73 -3.17
N ALA A 37 7.28 -6.37 -2.36
CA ALA A 37 8.28 -7.32 -1.86
C ALA A 37 7.65 -8.47 -1.05
N LYS A 38 6.47 -8.25 -0.44
CA LYS A 38 5.72 -9.28 0.28
C LYS A 38 4.79 -10.09 -0.63
N LEU A 39 4.63 -9.69 -1.87
CA LEU A 39 3.72 -10.28 -2.86
C LEU A 39 4.44 -11.04 -3.99
N THR A 40 5.76 -11.24 -3.87
CA THR A 40 6.55 -11.92 -4.92
C THR A 40 6.15 -13.39 -5.16
N SER A 41 5.39 -13.99 -4.25
CA SER A 41 4.76 -15.31 -4.44
C SER A 41 3.52 -15.26 -5.33
N GLN A 42 2.96 -14.09 -5.59
CA GLN A 42 1.79 -13.86 -6.43
C GLN A 42 2.22 -13.39 -7.84
N ASN A 43 1.26 -13.22 -8.73
CA ASN A 43 1.52 -12.67 -10.06
C ASN A 43 1.38 -11.15 -10.02
N ILE A 44 2.46 -10.39 -9.93
CA ILE A 44 2.43 -8.94 -10.13
C ILE A 44 2.37 -8.71 -11.64
N VAL A 45 1.18 -8.33 -12.14
CA VAL A 45 0.89 -8.27 -13.57
C VAL A 45 0.94 -6.86 -14.15
N ALA A 46 0.69 -5.85 -13.32
CA ALA A 46 0.70 -4.46 -13.77
C ALA A 46 1.10 -3.50 -12.63
N LEU A 47 1.73 -2.40 -13.01
CA LEU A 47 2.14 -1.31 -12.14
C LEU A 47 1.64 0.02 -12.70
N ALA A 48 1.13 0.88 -11.84
CA ALA A 48 0.82 2.25 -12.19
C ALA A 48 1.60 3.20 -11.25
N ASP A 49 2.39 4.07 -11.82
CA ASP A 49 3.11 5.11 -11.08
C ASP A 49 3.36 6.32 -11.99
N VAL A 50 3.30 7.50 -11.39
CA VAL A 50 3.48 8.77 -12.12
C VAL A 50 4.96 9.15 -12.29
N ASP A 51 5.88 8.39 -11.65
CA ASP A 51 7.34 8.59 -11.73
C ASP A 51 8.07 7.26 -11.62
N PHE A 52 8.29 6.58 -12.73
CA PHE A 52 9.02 5.32 -12.74
C PHE A 52 10.52 5.45 -12.47
N ASP A 53 11.11 6.64 -12.64
CA ASP A 53 12.49 6.90 -12.24
C ASP A 53 12.61 6.91 -10.70
N HIS A 54 11.57 7.44 -10.01
CA HIS A 54 11.48 7.32 -8.56
C HIS A 54 11.32 5.85 -8.12
N VAL A 55 10.48 5.08 -8.79
CA VAL A 55 10.32 3.65 -8.50
C VAL A 55 11.64 2.90 -8.64
N ALA A 56 12.40 3.18 -9.70
CA ALA A 56 13.68 2.52 -9.97
C ALA A 56 14.71 2.72 -8.83
N LYS A 57 14.65 3.84 -8.10
CA LYS A 57 15.51 4.09 -6.92
C LYS A 57 15.30 3.06 -5.80
N SER A 58 14.16 2.37 -5.76
CA SER A 58 13.90 1.31 -4.78
C SER A 58 14.82 0.09 -4.93
N PHE A 59 15.40 -0.12 -6.11
CA PHE A 59 16.23 -1.29 -6.43
C PHE A 59 17.72 -1.08 -6.24
N VAL A 60 18.14 0.15 -5.94
CA VAL A 60 19.53 0.52 -5.74
C VAL A 60 19.74 1.19 -4.38
N ASP A 61 20.95 1.18 -3.89
CA ASP A 61 21.35 1.94 -2.71
C ASP A 61 21.65 3.41 -3.07
N ASN A 62 22.07 4.20 -2.07
CA ASN A 62 22.39 5.62 -2.24
C ASN A 62 23.60 5.87 -3.14
N LYS A 63 24.36 4.81 -3.49
CA LYS A 63 25.50 4.84 -4.42
C LYS A 63 25.15 4.31 -5.81
N GLY A 64 23.88 3.96 -6.05
CA GLY A 64 23.41 3.37 -7.30
C GLY A 64 23.75 1.88 -7.47
N VAL A 65 24.22 1.22 -6.41
CA VAL A 65 24.53 -0.21 -6.43
C VAL A 65 23.25 -1.02 -6.24
N ALA A 66 23.07 -2.05 -7.05
CA ALA A 66 21.90 -2.92 -6.96
C ALA A 66 21.81 -3.59 -5.58
N ARG A 67 20.60 -3.62 -5.02
CA ARG A 67 20.28 -4.29 -3.75
C ARG A 67 19.96 -5.77 -4.00
N PRO A 68 20.80 -6.71 -3.56
CA PRO A 68 20.58 -8.14 -3.81
C PRO A 68 19.23 -8.65 -3.25
N GLU A 69 18.82 -8.16 -2.09
CA GLU A 69 17.55 -8.52 -1.45
C GLU A 69 16.31 -8.06 -2.24
N MET A 70 16.48 -7.08 -3.13
CA MET A 70 15.41 -6.55 -3.98
C MET A 70 15.30 -7.26 -5.35
N GLN A 71 16.19 -8.21 -5.65
CA GLN A 71 16.21 -8.89 -6.95
C GLN A 71 14.90 -9.62 -7.30
N PRO A 72 14.23 -10.35 -6.38
CA PRO A 72 12.94 -10.97 -6.69
C PRO A 72 11.87 -9.94 -7.05
N LEU A 73 11.90 -8.79 -6.38
CA LEU A 73 11.01 -7.67 -6.66
C LEU A 73 11.33 -7.02 -8.00
N LYS A 74 12.62 -6.80 -8.30
CA LYS A 74 13.07 -6.25 -9.58
C LYS A 74 12.63 -7.13 -10.75
N ALA A 75 12.77 -8.45 -10.62
CA ALA A 75 12.29 -9.40 -11.62
C ALA A 75 10.76 -9.36 -11.82
N ALA A 76 9.98 -9.13 -10.77
CA ALA A 76 8.53 -8.92 -10.89
C ALA A 76 8.21 -7.58 -11.57
N TYR A 77 8.91 -6.52 -11.18
CA TYR A 77 8.80 -5.19 -11.78
C TYR A 77 9.11 -5.19 -13.30
N ASP A 78 10.15 -5.92 -13.70
CA ASP A 78 10.57 -5.96 -15.10
C ASP A 78 9.57 -6.71 -16.01
N ARG A 79 8.82 -7.65 -15.43
CA ARG A 79 7.79 -8.42 -16.17
C ARG A 79 6.43 -7.75 -16.21
N ALA A 80 6.14 -6.88 -15.26
CA ALA A 80 4.83 -6.24 -15.14
C ALA A 80 4.65 -5.14 -16.19
N ASP A 81 3.45 -5.02 -16.74
CA ASP A 81 3.09 -3.88 -17.59
C ASP A 81 3.09 -2.59 -16.77
N ARG A 82 3.56 -1.49 -17.36
CA ARG A 82 3.73 -0.21 -16.68
C ARG A 82 2.85 0.87 -17.29
N PHE A 83 2.16 1.62 -16.43
CA PHE A 83 1.22 2.67 -16.80
C PHE A 83 1.48 3.92 -15.94
N ALA A 84 1.51 5.11 -16.55
CA ALA A 84 1.53 6.34 -15.77
C ALA A 84 0.17 6.59 -15.10
N ASP A 85 -0.92 6.21 -15.76
CA ASP A 85 -2.30 6.38 -15.30
C ASP A 85 -2.95 5.02 -15.01
N TYR A 86 -3.34 4.79 -13.75
CA TYR A 86 -3.99 3.55 -13.32
C TYR A 86 -5.36 3.32 -14.00
N ARG A 87 -6.02 4.36 -14.49
CA ARG A 87 -7.28 4.22 -15.24
C ARG A 87 -7.05 3.49 -16.55
N ARG A 88 -5.98 3.85 -17.25
CA ARG A 88 -5.53 3.14 -18.46
C ARG A 88 -5.09 1.71 -18.17
N MET A 89 -4.46 1.48 -17.01
CA MET A 89 -4.13 0.13 -16.56
C MET A 89 -5.40 -0.73 -16.42
N PHE A 90 -6.44 -0.22 -15.77
CA PHE A 90 -7.71 -0.93 -15.62
C PHE A 90 -8.41 -1.18 -16.98
N ASP A 91 -8.23 -0.28 -17.92
CA ASP A 91 -8.81 -0.43 -19.26
C ASP A 91 -8.06 -1.47 -20.09
N ALA A 92 -6.74 -1.56 -19.97
CA ALA A 92 -5.89 -2.47 -20.72
C ALA A 92 -5.86 -3.89 -20.13
N ARG A 93 -5.88 -4.03 -18.79
CA ARG A 93 -5.73 -5.32 -18.10
C ARG A 93 -7.03 -5.75 -17.44
N LYS A 94 -7.66 -6.78 -18.03
CA LYS A 94 -8.93 -7.34 -17.56
C LYS A 94 -8.74 -8.59 -16.68
N ASP A 95 -7.52 -9.02 -16.52
CA ASP A 95 -7.10 -10.21 -15.77
C ASP A 95 -6.61 -9.89 -14.34
N ILE A 96 -6.77 -8.65 -13.87
CA ILE A 96 -6.44 -8.24 -12.51
C ILE A 96 -7.50 -8.79 -11.55
N ASP A 97 -7.05 -9.46 -10.49
CA ASP A 97 -7.92 -9.96 -9.40
C ASP A 97 -7.93 -8.98 -8.21
N ALA A 98 -6.77 -8.42 -7.89
CA ALA A 98 -6.60 -7.55 -6.73
C ALA A 98 -5.68 -6.36 -7.01
N VAL A 99 -5.90 -5.28 -6.27
CA VAL A 99 -5.11 -4.05 -6.39
C VAL A 99 -4.53 -3.65 -5.04
N VAL A 100 -3.22 -3.37 -5.02
CA VAL A 100 -2.55 -2.71 -3.90
C VAL A 100 -2.41 -1.23 -4.23
N ILE A 101 -2.86 -0.36 -3.34
CA ILE A 101 -2.83 1.09 -3.50
C ILE A 101 -1.94 1.68 -2.42
N ALA A 102 -0.84 2.29 -2.84
CA ALA A 102 0.18 2.89 -1.98
C ALA A 102 0.64 4.26 -2.52
N THR A 103 -0.28 4.97 -3.11
CA THR A 103 -0.14 6.36 -3.58
C THR A 103 -0.03 7.35 -2.41
N PRO A 104 0.17 8.65 -2.66
CA PRO A 104 -0.11 9.68 -1.66
C PRO A 104 -1.55 9.61 -1.15
N ASP A 105 -1.75 10.04 0.10
CA ASP A 105 -2.99 9.88 0.88
C ASP A 105 -4.25 10.34 0.13
N HIS A 106 -4.16 11.44 -0.61
CA HIS A 106 -5.29 12.06 -1.33
C HIS A 106 -5.78 11.25 -2.55
N HIS A 107 -5.00 10.26 -2.99
CA HIS A 107 -5.38 9.36 -4.09
C HIS A 107 -6.02 8.05 -3.63
N HIS A 108 -5.88 7.67 -2.35
CA HIS A 108 -6.31 6.37 -1.86
C HIS A 108 -7.76 6.05 -2.19
N ALA A 109 -8.65 6.96 -1.82
CA ALA A 109 -10.10 6.73 -1.96
C ALA A 109 -10.55 6.59 -3.41
N ILE A 110 -10.06 7.47 -4.28
CA ILE A 110 -10.52 7.48 -5.69
C ILE A 110 -10.03 6.25 -6.44
N ALA A 111 -8.77 5.83 -6.21
CA ALA A 111 -8.23 4.62 -6.81
C ALA A 111 -8.93 3.36 -6.26
N ALA A 112 -9.15 3.29 -4.94
CA ALA A 112 -9.86 2.19 -4.30
C ALA A 112 -11.30 2.05 -4.81
N LYS A 113 -12.03 3.17 -4.87
CA LYS A 113 -13.41 3.17 -5.39
C LYS A 113 -13.48 2.64 -6.81
N GLN A 114 -12.60 3.10 -7.70
CA GLN A 114 -12.59 2.65 -9.08
C GLN A 114 -12.23 1.16 -9.23
N ALA A 115 -11.31 0.65 -8.40
CA ALA A 115 -10.99 -0.77 -8.36
C ALA A 115 -12.19 -1.61 -7.87
N MET A 116 -12.79 -1.21 -6.75
CA MET A 116 -13.93 -1.91 -6.15
C MET A 116 -15.16 -1.93 -7.06
N GLU A 117 -15.45 -0.83 -7.78
CA GLU A 117 -16.55 -0.75 -8.75
C GLU A 117 -16.34 -1.66 -9.98
N ARG A 118 -15.09 -2.05 -10.24
CA ARG A 118 -14.73 -3.05 -11.26
C ARG A 118 -14.75 -4.50 -10.73
N GLY A 119 -15.09 -4.69 -9.46
CA GLY A 119 -15.12 -6.01 -8.83
C GLY A 119 -13.74 -6.52 -8.36
N LEU A 120 -12.74 -5.64 -8.29
CA LEU A 120 -11.38 -6.01 -7.87
C LEU A 120 -11.26 -5.96 -6.35
N HIS A 121 -10.57 -6.92 -5.76
CA HIS A 121 -10.17 -6.90 -4.36
C HIS A 121 -9.15 -5.76 -4.12
N VAL A 122 -9.17 -5.15 -2.93
CA VAL A 122 -8.30 -4.01 -2.66
C VAL A 122 -7.57 -4.10 -1.33
N TYR A 123 -6.28 -3.78 -1.37
CA TYR A 123 -5.49 -3.44 -0.21
C TYR A 123 -5.04 -1.98 -0.34
N VAL A 124 -5.45 -1.13 0.58
CA VAL A 124 -5.16 0.32 0.53
C VAL A 124 -4.26 0.69 1.69
N GLN A 125 -3.20 1.44 1.46
CA GLN A 125 -2.34 1.95 2.53
C GLN A 125 -3.11 2.91 3.45
N LYS A 126 -2.58 3.08 4.66
CA LYS A 126 -3.09 4.07 5.62
C LYS A 126 -2.70 5.49 5.17
N PRO A 127 -3.55 6.50 5.41
CA PRO A 127 -4.94 6.41 5.85
C PRO A 127 -5.82 5.86 4.72
N LEU A 128 -6.92 5.20 5.07
CA LEU A 128 -7.82 4.63 4.07
C LEU A 128 -8.35 5.68 3.09
N THR A 129 -8.67 6.85 3.62
CA THR A 129 -9.22 7.98 2.87
C THR A 129 -8.69 9.30 3.44
N TYR A 130 -8.77 10.36 2.65
CA TYR A 130 -8.43 11.71 3.08
C TYR A 130 -9.58 12.41 3.79
N THR A 131 -10.83 12.11 3.41
CA THR A 131 -12.03 12.72 3.99
C THR A 131 -13.04 11.69 4.48
N VAL A 132 -13.91 12.11 5.43
CA VAL A 132 -15.04 11.29 5.90
C VAL A 132 -16.01 10.96 4.76
N ARG A 133 -16.24 11.89 3.83
CA ARG A 133 -17.09 11.67 2.66
C ARG A 133 -16.58 10.52 1.79
N GLU A 134 -15.29 10.47 1.56
CA GLU A 134 -14.64 9.37 0.82
C GLU A 134 -14.81 8.04 1.55
N GLY A 135 -14.61 8.02 2.88
CA GLY A 135 -14.81 6.81 3.69
C GLY A 135 -16.24 6.28 3.59
N ARG A 136 -17.24 7.16 3.62
CA ARG A 136 -18.65 6.78 3.41
C ARG A 136 -18.90 6.24 2.01
N ALA A 137 -18.29 6.84 0.99
CA ALA A 137 -18.42 6.37 -0.40
C ALA A 137 -17.83 4.95 -0.57
N LEU A 138 -16.65 4.68 -0.01
CA LEU A 138 -16.06 3.34 -0.04
C LEU A 138 -16.90 2.31 0.71
N LEU A 139 -17.45 2.68 1.87
CA LEU A 139 -18.33 1.81 2.65
C LEU A 139 -19.59 1.42 1.84
N GLU A 140 -20.15 2.36 1.09
CA GLU A 140 -21.31 2.10 0.25
C GLU A 140 -20.99 1.13 -0.90
N VAL A 141 -19.83 1.31 -1.55
CA VAL A 141 -19.38 0.37 -2.59
C VAL A 141 -19.14 -1.02 -2.00
N ALA A 142 -18.51 -1.12 -0.84
CA ALA A 142 -18.28 -2.40 -0.17
C ALA A 142 -19.60 -3.11 0.19
N ARG A 143 -20.58 -2.38 0.71
CA ARG A 143 -21.92 -2.93 1.03
C ARG A 143 -22.65 -3.47 -0.19
N ARG A 144 -22.53 -2.81 -1.34
CA ARG A 144 -23.13 -3.26 -2.60
C ARG A 144 -22.39 -4.46 -3.21
N ASN A 145 -21.14 -4.68 -2.81
CA ASN A 145 -20.28 -5.75 -3.35
C ASN A 145 -19.73 -6.65 -2.23
N PRO A 146 -20.57 -7.43 -1.54
CA PRO A 146 -20.18 -8.17 -0.33
C PRO A 146 -19.15 -9.30 -0.59
N LYS A 147 -18.86 -9.62 -1.85
CA LYS A 147 -17.83 -10.60 -2.22
C LYS A 147 -16.43 -10.00 -2.31
N LEU A 148 -16.32 -8.67 -2.29
CA LEU A 148 -15.02 -8.01 -2.32
C LEU A 148 -14.28 -8.20 -0.99
N VAL A 149 -13.04 -8.57 -1.08
CA VAL A 149 -12.11 -8.53 0.05
C VAL A 149 -11.45 -7.15 0.05
N THR A 150 -11.60 -6.44 1.16
CA THR A 150 -11.05 -5.10 1.34
C THR A 150 -10.22 -5.05 2.61
N GLN A 151 -9.03 -4.45 2.56
CA GLN A 151 -8.14 -4.33 3.70
C GLN A 151 -7.44 -2.96 3.67
N MET A 152 -7.42 -2.27 4.80
CA MET A 152 -6.53 -1.14 5.00
C MET A 152 -5.19 -1.62 5.55
N GLY A 153 -4.08 -1.11 5.01
CA GLY A 153 -2.75 -1.34 5.54
C GLY A 153 -2.56 -0.64 6.88
N ASN A 154 -2.16 -1.42 7.88
CA ASN A 154 -1.81 -0.89 9.20
C ASN A 154 -0.72 -1.75 9.84
N GLN A 155 0.51 -1.44 9.49
CA GLN A 155 1.68 -2.28 9.78
C GLN A 155 1.85 -2.56 11.27
N GLY A 156 1.63 -1.56 12.15
CA GLY A 156 1.77 -1.71 13.59
C GLY A 156 0.84 -2.73 14.22
N HIS A 157 -0.33 -2.98 13.62
CA HIS A 157 -1.29 -3.98 14.10
C HIS A 157 -1.02 -5.41 13.65
N SER A 158 -0.11 -5.60 12.71
CA SER A 158 0.18 -6.93 12.14
C SER A 158 1.36 -7.62 12.81
N GLY A 159 2.05 -6.94 13.74
CA GLY A 159 3.22 -7.46 14.45
C GLY A 159 2.85 -8.32 15.66
N ASP A 160 3.75 -9.24 16.03
CA ASP A 160 3.56 -10.12 17.19
C ASP A 160 3.64 -9.34 18.51
N ASP A 161 4.37 -8.22 18.56
CA ASP A 161 4.47 -7.39 19.77
C ASP A 161 3.12 -6.83 20.19
N GLY A 162 2.31 -6.35 19.23
CA GLY A 162 0.96 -5.90 19.52
C GLY A 162 0.06 -7.03 20.07
N ARG A 163 0.19 -8.23 19.54
CA ARG A 163 -0.54 -9.42 20.01
C ARG A 163 -0.12 -9.78 21.45
N ARG A 164 1.18 -9.80 21.74
CA ARG A 164 1.70 -10.06 23.10
C ARG A 164 1.22 -9.04 24.10
N VAL A 165 1.21 -7.76 23.77
CA VAL A 165 0.66 -6.71 24.65
C VAL A 165 -0.81 -6.97 24.96
N VAL A 166 -1.62 -7.32 23.98
CA VAL A 166 -3.03 -7.68 24.17
C VAL A 166 -3.18 -8.91 25.09
N GLU A 167 -2.38 -9.95 24.86
CA GLU A 167 -2.37 -11.15 25.69
C GLU A 167 -2.00 -10.83 27.15
N TRP A 168 -0.96 -10.04 27.38
CA TRP A 168 -0.54 -9.64 28.73
C TRP A 168 -1.60 -8.82 29.46
N ILE A 169 -2.22 -7.85 28.78
CA ILE A 169 -3.28 -7.04 29.37
C ILE A 169 -4.49 -7.89 29.72
N ARG A 170 -4.93 -8.74 28.79
CA ARG A 170 -6.08 -9.66 28.99
C ARG A 170 -5.78 -10.74 30.03
N GLY A 171 -4.56 -11.22 30.09
CA GLY A 171 -4.07 -12.15 31.12
C GLY A 171 -3.85 -11.53 32.50
N GLY A 172 -4.06 -10.23 32.65
CA GLY A 172 -3.95 -9.53 33.92
C GLY A 172 -2.53 -9.29 34.43
N VAL A 173 -1.50 -9.40 33.55
CA VAL A 173 -0.08 -9.21 33.93
C VAL A 173 0.20 -7.90 34.64
N ILE A 174 -0.47 -6.81 34.19
CA ILE A 174 -0.35 -5.47 34.79
C ILE A 174 -1.54 -5.12 35.72
N GLY A 175 -2.41 -6.11 35.97
CA GLY A 175 -3.65 -5.89 36.71
C GLY A 175 -4.67 -5.04 35.93
N ARG A 176 -5.60 -4.39 36.65
CA ARG A 176 -6.61 -3.54 36.02
C ARG A 176 -5.96 -2.27 35.46
N VAL A 177 -6.09 -2.04 34.16
CA VAL A 177 -5.65 -0.77 33.53
C VAL A 177 -6.49 0.37 34.11
N ARG A 178 -5.83 1.37 34.68
CA ARG A 178 -6.44 2.57 35.27
C ARG A 178 -6.16 3.82 34.49
N GLU A 179 -5.01 3.86 33.82
CA GLU A 179 -4.52 5.03 33.10
C GLU A 179 -3.78 4.60 31.85
N VAL A 180 -3.92 5.35 30.77
CA VAL A 180 -3.22 5.13 29.50
C VAL A 180 -2.63 6.45 29.03
N HIS A 181 -1.32 6.50 28.83
CA HIS A 181 -0.61 7.63 28.25
C HIS A 181 -0.20 7.30 26.83
N VAL A 182 -0.52 8.20 25.89
CA VAL A 182 -0.13 8.09 24.48
C VAL A 182 0.61 9.36 24.09
N TRP A 183 1.82 9.19 23.58
CA TRP A 183 2.62 10.32 23.10
C TRP A 183 3.32 9.97 21.79
N THR A 184 3.75 11.00 21.05
CA THR A 184 4.54 10.86 19.84
C THR A 184 5.62 11.95 19.78
N ASN A 185 6.78 11.60 19.29
CA ASN A 185 7.85 12.53 18.93
C ASN A 185 7.90 12.83 17.42
N ARG A 186 6.84 12.49 16.70
CA ARG A 186 6.76 12.60 15.24
C ARG A 186 5.96 13.81 14.80
N PRO A 187 6.45 15.01 14.89
CA PRO A 187 6.47 15.92 13.74
C PRO A 187 7.91 16.01 13.24
N LEU A 188 8.30 15.09 12.34
CA LEU A 188 9.65 15.07 11.76
C LEU A 188 9.77 15.99 10.54
N TRP A 189 8.67 16.47 10.05
CA TRP A 189 8.62 17.39 8.95
C TRP A 189 8.02 18.73 9.36
N PRO A 190 8.45 19.81 8.70
CA PRO A 190 7.99 21.16 9.02
C PRO A 190 6.47 21.25 9.02
N GLN A 191 5.94 21.93 10.04
CA GLN A 191 4.50 22.17 10.16
C GLN A 191 4.25 23.64 10.44
N GLY A 192 3.25 24.22 9.76
CA GLY A 192 2.92 25.63 9.91
C GLY A 192 3.90 26.58 9.23
N GLU A 193 4.77 26.09 8.36
CA GLU A 193 5.65 26.93 7.56
C GLU A 193 4.92 27.59 6.40
N VAL A 194 5.51 28.70 5.93
CA VAL A 194 5.05 29.35 4.70
C VAL A 194 5.29 28.38 3.53
N ARG A 195 4.28 28.25 2.65
CA ARG A 195 4.41 27.43 1.46
C ARG A 195 5.63 27.88 0.65
N PRO A 196 6.56 26.98 0.32
CA PRO A 196 7.72 27.33 -0.48
C PRO A 196 7.31 27.68 -1.91
N ALA A 197 8.18 28.43 -2.60
CA ALA A 197 7.96 28.78 -4.01
C ALA A 197 7.92 27.52 -4.88
N ALA A 198 7.00 27.51 -5.84
CA ALA A 198 6.90 26.43 -6.80
C ALA A 198 8.13 26.39 -7.72
N VAL A 199 8.57 25.18 -8.04
CA VAL A 199 9.63 24.91 -9.03
C VAL A 199 9.11 24.01 -10.13
N THR A 200 9.85 23.88 -11.22
CA THR A 200 9.50 22.97 -12.30
C THR A 200 9.61 21.50 -11.84
N PRO A 201 8.56 20.68 -12.01
CA PRO A 201 8.65 19.26 -11.72
C PRO A 201 9.74 18.57 -12.55
N PRO A 202 10.35 17.48 -12.06
CA PRO A 202 11.20 16.63 -12.88
C PRO A 202 10.45 16.13 -14.12
N SER A 203 11.16 15.98 -15.23
CA SER A 203 10.56 15.48 -16.49
C SER A 203 10.03 14.06 -16.42
N SER A 204 10.51 13.26 -15.45
CA SER A 204 10.01 11.90 -15.17
C SER A 204 8.68 11.87 -14.44
N LEU A 205 8.29 12.97 -13.77
CA LEU A 205 7.09 13.06 -12.96
C LEU A 205 5.91 13.64 -13.76
N ASP A 206 4.84 12.89 -13.91
CA ASP A 206 3.55 13.44 -14.34
C ASP A 206 2.88 14.16 -13.16
N TRP A 207 3.19 15.47 -13.03
CA TRP A 207 2.71 16.30 -11.93
C TRP A 207 1.17 16.42 -11.91
N ASN A 208 0.54 16.46 -13.07
CA ASN A 208 -0.92 16.55 -13.17
C ASN A 208 -1.59 15.27 -12.64
N LEU A 209 -1.08 14.11 -13.00
CA LEU A 209 -1.56 12.83 -12.44
C LEU A 209 -1.25 12.71 -10.94
N TRP A 210 -0.12 13.24 -10.48
CA TRP A 210 0.22 13.25 -9.05
C TRP A 210 -0.74 14.12 -8.24
N LEU A 211 -1.10 15.30 -8.75
CA LEU A 211 -2.08 16.18 -8.12
C LEU A 211 -3.45 15.52 -8.04
N GLY A 212 -3.89 14.86 -9.12
CA GLY A 212 -5.19 14.19 -9.18
C GLY A 212 -6.34 15.04 -8.68
N PRO A 213 -6.99 14.71 -7.55
CA PRO A 213 -8.11 15.47 -6.99
C PRO A 213 -7.70 16.74 -6.21
N ALA A 214 -6.40 17.01 -6.06
CA ALA A 214 -5.93 18.21 -5.38
C ALA A 214 -6.18 19.47 -6.24
N PRO A 215 -6.27 20.68 -5.65
CA PRO A 215 -6.40 21.91 -6.40
C PRO A 215 -5.25 22.11 -7.40
N VAL A 216 -5.58 22.50 -8.62
CA VAL A 216 -4.60 22.66 -9.73
C VAL A 216 -3.63 23.82 -9.57
N ASP A 217 -3.93 24.76 -8.67
CA ASP A 217 -3.07 25.90 -8.36
C ASP A 217 -1.87 25.54 -7.48
N TRP A 218 -1.76 24.29 -7.06
CA TRP A 218 -0.62 23.81 -6.29
C TRP A 218 0.58 23.58 -7.19
N GLY A 219 1.60 24.40 -7.01
CA GLY A 219 2.89 24.21 -7.67
C GLY A 219 3.69 23.05 -7.03
N TYR A 220 4.58 22.45 -7.84
CA TYR A 220 5.50 21.43 -7.35
C TYR A 220 6.57 22.03 -6.43
N HIS A 221 6.88 21.32 -5.37
CA HIS A 221 8.03 21.54 -4.50
C HIS A 221 8.59 20.15 -4.09
N PRO A 222 9.92 19.91 -4.22
CA PRO A 222 10.57 18.62 -3.88
C PRO A 222 10.54 18.31 -2.39
#